data_d3e6d9f9c9141f088feefe108e8f324a
#
_entry.id   d3e6d9f9c9141f088feefe108e8f324a
#
_cell.length_a   1.000
_cell.length_b   1.000
_cell.length_c   1.000
_cell.angle_alpha   90.00
_cell.angle_beta   90.00
_cell.angle_gamma   90.00
#
_symmetry.space_group_name_H-M   'P 1'
#
loop_
_entity.id
_entity.type
_entity.pdbx_description
1 polymer ?
#
loop_
_entity_poly.entity_id
_entity_poly.type
_entity_poly.pdbx_seq_one_letter_code
_entity_poly.pdbx_strand_id
1 'polypeptide(L)'
;MKKFFNAKMLPLFTIGAGGLGLALRIWLLSGGVDEKGLIISTHPASALSFILTGLTILVLAFCSLDEHPQFGKNIFRTPIAATVGCGVAAIGILATSVEELLRKAEPVTIVCCVLSVLAAAALILSAIFRLRRMQPAWWLQLPVVLFFMFHMISQYRFWSAEPEVQRYFFQLLASLFLMLSAYHRITTDAGKTELRRYLFTSQAALFFCCLSCVGDSHLFYLACGAWLLTQPLPRRVQS
;
A
#
# COMPACT_ATOMS: atom_id res chain seq x y z
N MET A 1 -14.76 -24.02 6.31
CA MET A 1 -14.01 -22.92 5.65
C MET A 1 -12.49 -23.05 5.72
N LYS A 2 -11.90 -23.79 6.65
CA LYS A 2 -10.43 -23.96 6.85
C LYS A 2 -9.63 -24.55 5.66
N LYS A 3 -10.24 -25.18 4.67
CA LYS A 3 -9.53 -25.78 3.52
C LYS A 3 -9.51 -24.93 2.24
N PHE A 4 -10.31 -23.89 2.14
CA PHE A 4 -10.46 -23.12 0.89
C PHE A 4 -9.46 -21.99 0.72
N PHE A 5 -8.97 -21.37 1.79
CA PHE A 5 -7.96 -20.31 1.70
C PHE A 5 -6.56 -20.85 2.05
N ASN A 6 -5.93 -21.49 1.09
CA ASN A 6 -4.50 -21.76 1.15
C ASN A 6 -3.75 -20.42 1.19
N ALA A 7 -2.70 -20.33 1.99
CA ALA A 7 -1.84 -19.15 2.14
C ALA A 7 -1.33 -18.53 0.82
N LYS A 8 -1.29 -19.32 -0.25
CA LYS A 8 -0.94 -18.87 -1.60
C LYS A 8 -2.07 -18.10 -2.28
N MET A 9 -3.32 -18.33 -1.87
CA MET A 9 -4.50 -17.75 -2.51
C MET A 9 -4.83 -16.34 -2.02
N LEU A 10 -4.37 -15.95 -0.82
CA LEU A 10 -4.72 -14.64 -0.25
C LEU A 10 -4.22 -13.45 -1.09
N PRO A 11 -2.95 -13.37 -1.54
CA PRO A 11 -2.51 -12.31 -2.43
C PRO A 11 -3.22 -12.33 -3.78
N LEU A 12 -3.50 -13.52 -4.34
CA LEU A 12 -4.27 -13.66 -5.59
C LEU A 12 -5.71 -13.16 -5.42
N PHE A 13 -6.37 -13.50 -4.31
CA PHE A 13 -7.68 -12.96 -3.97
C PHE A 13 -7.64 -11.44 -3.84
N THR A 14 -6.64 -10.89 -3.15
CA THR A 14 -6.48 -9.45 -2.96
C THR A 14 -6.26 -8.72 -4.29
N ILE A 15 -5.45 -9.28 -5.19
CA ILE A 15 -5.23 -8.73 -6.55
C ILE A 15 -6.52 -8.83 -7.36
N GLY A 16 -7.22 -9.96 -7.32
CA GLY A 16 -8.47 -10.16 -8.04
C GLY A 16 -9.56 -9.18 -7.57
N ALA A 17 -9.76 -9.07 -6.25
CA ALA A 17 -10.70 -8.11 -5.67
C ALA A 17 -10.27 -6.66 -5.97
N GLY A 18 -8.97 -6.36 -5.90
CA GLY A 18 -8.42 -5.06 -6.25
C GLY A 18 -8.63 -4.72 -7.73
N GLY A 19 -8.44 -5.68 -8.63
CA GLY A 19 -8.71 -5.52 -10.07
C GLY A 19 -10.19 -5.26 -10.38
N LEU A 20 -11.10 -5.97 -9.70
CA LEU A 20 -12.54 -5.70 -9.79
C LEU A 20 -12.88 -4.31 -9.25
N GLY A 21 -12.29 -3.92 -8.12
CA GLY A 21 -12.46 -2.59 -7.55
C GLY A 21 -11.94 -1.49 -8.49
N LEU A 22 -10.80 -1.72 -9.15
CA LEU A 22 -10.24 -0.83 -10.16
C LEU A 22 -11.22 -0.67 -11.35
N ALA A 23 -11.78 -1.77 -11.86
CA ALA A 23 -12.74 -1.73 -12.95
C ALA A 23 -14.01 -0.94 -12.58
N LEU A 24 -14.55 -1.18 -11.36
CA LEU A 24 -15.69 -0.41 -10.84
C LEU A 24 -15.36 1.07 -10.72
N ARG A 25 -14.15 1.41 -10.33
CA ARG A 25 -13.71 2.80 -10.19
C ARG A 25 -13.54 3.48 -11.55
N ILE A 26 -12.97 2.77 -12.54
CA ILE A 26 -12.94 3.28 -13.92
C ILE A 26 -14.35 3.53 -14.44
N TRP A 27 -15.27 2.61 -14.20
CA TRP A 27 -16.68 2.78 -14.58
C TRP A 27 -17.34 3.97 -13.89
N LEU A 28 -17.08 4.15 -12.58
CA LEU A 28 -17.56 5.30 -11.83
C LEU A 28 -17.05 6.63 -12.39
N LEU A 29 -15.77 6.71 -12.71
CA LEU A 29 -15.14 7.94 -13.22
C LEU A 29 -15.52 8.23 -14.69
N SER A 30 -15.86 7.20 -15.47
CA SER A 30 -16.25 7.39 -16.88
C SER A 30 -17.73 7.75 -17.08
N GLY A 31 -18.62 7.34 -16.17
CA GLY A 31 -20.06 7.52 -16.33
C GLY A 31 -20.80 8.11 -15.13
N GLY A 32 -20.14 8.24 -13.98
CA GLY A 32 -20.74 8.68 -12.72
C GLY A 32 -20.27 10.06 -12.28
N VAL A 33 -19.72 10.88 -13.18
CA VAL A 33 -19.25 12.24 -12.88
C VAL A 33 -20.17 13.25 -13.57
N ASP A 34 -20.70 14.22 -12.84
CA ASP A 34 -21.55 15.29 -13.36
C ASP A 34 -20.71 16.31 -14.16
N GLU A 35 -21.35 17.19 -14.91
CA GLU A 35 -20.73 18.28 -15.69
C GLU A 35 -19.81 19.20 -14.84
N LYS A 36 -20.03 19.22 -13.54
CA LYS A 36 -19.21 19.95 -12.55
C LYS A 36 -18.02 19.15 -12.02
N GLY A 37 -17.79 17.92 -12.50
CA GLY A 37 -16.75 17.03 -12.01
C GLY A 37 -17.11 16.28 -10.72
N LEU A 38 -18.34 16.42 -10.19
CA LEU A 38 -18.78 15.81 -8.93
C LEU A 38 -19.25 14.36 -9.15
N ILE A 39 -18.88 13.48 -8.22
CA ILE A 39 -19.35 12.08 -8.27
C ILE A 39 -20.83 12.02 -7.92
N ILE A 40 -21.63 11.46 -8.83
CA ILE A 40 -23.05 11.23 -8.61
C ILE A 40 -23.21 10.11 -7.57
N SER A 41 -23.61 10.47 -6.35
CA SER A 41 -23.73 9.54 -5.21
C SER A 41 -24.74 8.39 -5.47
N THR A 42 -25.70 8.59 -6.37
CA THR A 42 -26.71 7.60 -6.78
C THR A 42 -26.20 6.62 -7.84
N HIS A 43 -24.96 6.82 -8.36
CA HIS A 43 -24.43 5.92 -9.38
C HIS A 43 -24.15 4.53 -8.79
N PRO A 44 -24.64 3.43 -9.42
CA PRO A 44 -24.55 2.07 -8.85
C PRO A 44 -23.10 1.61 -8.62
N ALA A 45 -22.15 2.07 -9.43
CA ALA A 45 -20.73 1.74 -9.25
C ALA A 45 -20.16 2.28 -7.93
N SER A 46 -20.70 3.39 -7.40
CA SER A 46 -20.30 3.90 -6.07
C SER A 46 -20.69 2.92 -4.98
N ALA A 47 -21.96 2.53 -4.91
CA ALA A 47 -22.44 1.58 -3.91
C ALA A 47 -21.72 0.22 -4.02
N LEU A 48 -21.54 -0.31 -5.23
CA LEU A 48 -20.82 -1.57 -5.47
C LEU A 48 -19.36 -1.49 -5.02
N SER A 49 -18.67 -0.36 -5.22
CA SER A 49 -17.29 -0.16 -4.75
C SER A 49 -17.19 -0.20 -3.23
N PHE A 50 -18.12 0.41 -2.50
CA PHE A 50 -18.15 0.36 -1.03
C PHE A 50 -18.48 -1.04 -0.50
N ILE A 51 -19.45 -1.73 -1.12
CA ILE A 51 -19.82 -3.11 -0.76
C ILE A 51 -18.62 -4.05 -0.99
N LEU A 52 -17.97 -3.96 -2.15
CA LEU A 52 -16.78 -4.77 -2.47
C LEU A 52 -15.65 -4.50 -1.46
N THR A 53 -15.42 -3.22 -1.12
CA THR A 53 -14.40 -2.82 -0.14
C THR A 53 -14.72 -3.41 1.24
N GLY A 54 -15.94 -3.25 1.75
CA GLY A 54 -16.35 -3.79 3.04
C GLY A 54 -16.22 -5.31 3.09
N LEU A 55 -16.67 -6.01 2.05
CA LEU A 55 -16.57 -7.47 1.96
C LEU A 55 -15.11 -7.94 1.89
N THR A 56 -14.27 -7.25 1.12
CA THR A 56 -12.84 -7.60 1.00
C THR A 56 -12.13 -7.40 2.34
N ILE A 57 -12.33 -6.27 3.02
CA ILE A 57 -11.73 -6.02 4.34
C ILE A 57 -12.19 -7.05 5.37
N LEU A 58 -13.48 -7.43 5.36
CA LEU A 58 -14.02 -8.45 6.24
C LEU A 58 -13.37 -9.81 5.99
N VAL A 59 -13.25 -10.23 4.72
CA VAL A 59 -12.57 -11.49 4.35
C VAL A 59 -11.10 -11.46 4.77
N LEU A 60 -10.39 -10.35 4.54
CA LEU A 60 -9.00 -10.19 4.95
C LEU A 60 -8.83 -10.25 6.46
N ALA A 61 -9.76 -9.65 7.23
CA ALA A 61 -9.75 -9.71 8.68
C ALA A 61 -9.93 -11.16 9.17
N PHE A 62 -10.90 -11.89 8.64
CA PHE A 62 -11.10 -13.30 8.99
C PHE A 62 -9.91 -14.19 8.60
N CYS A 63 -9.35 -14.01 7.40
CA CYS A 63 -8.20 -14.80 6.96
C CYS A 63 -6.94 -14.49 7.76
N SER A 64 -6.80 -13.28 8.27
CA SER A 64 -5.64 -12.91 9.10
C SER A 64 -5.69 -13.49 10.51
N LEU A 65 -6.86 -13.93 10.98
CA LEU A 65 -7.01 -14.61 12.28
C LEU A 65 -6.36 -16.01 12.30
N ASP A 66 -6.28 -16.67 11.14
CA ASP A 66 -5.66 -17.99 11.01
C ASP A 66 -4.16 -17.85 10.68
N GLU A 67 -3.31 -17.84 11.72
CA GLU A 67 -1.84 -17.86 11.57
C GLU A 67 -1.36 -19.24 11.09
N HIS A 68 -1.26 -19.46 9.79
CA HIS A 68 -0.61 -20.65 9.26
C HIS A 68 0.85 -20.39 8.91
N PRO A 69 1.81 -21.24 9.37
CA PRO A 69 3.24 -21.11 9.05
C PRO A 69 3.55 -21.22 7.55
N GLN A 70 2.58 -21.66 6.74
CA GLN A 70 2.71 -21.78 5.29
C GLN A 70 2.58 -20.46 4.52
N PHE A 71 2.14 -19.37 5.17
CA PHE A 71 2.06 -18.03 4.56
C PHE A 71 3.42 -17.49 4.05
N GLY A 72 4.54 -18.05 4.54
CA GLY A 72 5.89 -17.65 4.13
C GLY A 72 6.37 -18.15 2.76
N LYS A 73 5.67 -19.11 2.15
CA LYS A 73 6.13 -19.80 0.92
C LYS A 73 5.41 -19.34 -0.34
N ASN A 74 5.13 -18.05 -0.50
CA ASN A 74 4.55 -17.53 -1.74
C ASN A 74 5.60 -17.39 -2.85
N ILE A 75 5.19 -17.68 -4.08
CA ILE A 75 6.01 -17.60 -5.31
C ILE A 75 6.61 -16.21 -5.50
N PHE A 76 5.86 -15.16 -5.12
CA PHE A 76 6.28 -13.76 -5.24
C PHE A 76 7.25 -13.29 -4.15
N ARG A 77 7.59 -14.13 -3.16
CA ARG A 77 8.38 -13.74 -1.97
C ARG A 77 9.80 -14.30 -2.00
N THR A 78 10.42 -14.26 -3.16
CA THR A 78 11.83 -14.59 -3.30
C THR A 78 12.72 -13.40 -2.93
N PRO A 79 13.99 -13.62 -2.50
CA PRO A 79 14.92 -12.52 -2.22
C PRO A 79 15.12 -11.59 -3.42
N ILE A 80 15.16 -12.15 -4.63
CA ILE A 80 15.30 -11.39 -5.87
C ILE A 80 14.06 -10.52 -6.13
N ALA A 81 12.85 -11.11 -6.02
CA ALA A 81 11.62 -10.37 -6.17
C ALA A 81 11.51 -9.23 -5.14
N ALA A 82 11.89 -9.49 -3.87
CA ALA A 82 11.89 -8.46 -2.83
C ALA A 82 12.85 -7.31 -3.14
N THR A 83 14.01 -7.61 -3.74
CA THR A 83 14.98 -6.59 -4.16
C THR A 83 14.40 -5.74 -5.29
N VAL A 84 13.82 -6.38 -6.31
CA VAL A 84 13.16 -5.67 -7.42
C VAL A 84 12.01 -4.80 -6.90
N GLY A 85 11.16 -5.35 -6.03
CA GLY A 85 10.05 -4.60 -5.43
C GLY A 85 10.50 -3.38 -4.62
N CYS A 86 11.59 -3.50 -3.84
CA CYS A 86 12.16 -2.34 -3.14
C CYS A 86 12.71 -1.29 -4.12
N GLY A 87 13.35 -1.70 -5.22
CA GLY A 87 13.83 -0.81 -6.26
C GLY A 87 12.70 -0.05 -6.96
N VAL A 88 11.65 -0.77 -7.35
CA VAL A 88 10.45 -0.19 -7.98
C VAL A 88 9.79 0.81 -7.03
N ALA A 89 9.63 0.46 -5.74
CA ALA A 89 9.07 1.37 -4.75
C ALA A 89 9.92 2.62 -4.55
N ALA A 90 11.26 2.48 -4.48
CA ALA A 90 12.17 3.60 -4.34
C ALA A 90 12.03 4.59 -5.52
N ILE A 91 11.98 4.06 -6.75
CA ILE A 91 11.76 4.88 -7.95
C ILE A 91 10.38 5.55 -7.91
N GLY A 92 9.33 4.81 -7.55
CA GLY A 92 7.96 5.36 -7.45
C GLY A 92 7.85 6.48 -6.42
N ILE A 93 8.46 6.31 -5.25
CA ILE A 93 8.51 7.32 -4.19
C ILE A 93 9.24 8.59 -4.66
N LEU A 94 10.40 8.44 -5.29
CA LEU A 94 11.18 9.59 -5.80
C LEU A 94 10.44 10.30 -6.93
N ALA A 95 9.89 9.56 -7.89
CA ALA A 95 9.16 10.13 -9.03
C ALA A 95 7.97 10.98 -8.56
N THR A 96 7.18 10.47 -7.63
CA THR A 96 6.02 11.18 -7.07
C THR A 96 6.44 12.44 -6.33
N SER A 97 7.51 12.36 -5.51
CA SER A 97 7.99 13.51 -4.76
C SER A 97 8.54 14.61 -5.66
N VAL A 98 9.21 14.25 -6.77
CA VAL A 98 9.66 15.21 -7.77
C VAL A 98 8.46 15.85 -8.47
N GLU A 99 7.46 15.05 -8.84
CA GLU A 99 6.24 15.58 -9.47
C GLU A 99 5.50 16.57 -8.56
N GLU A 100 5.34 16.23 -7.27
CA GLU A 100 4.71 17.12 -6.28
C GLU A 100 5.50 18.41 -6.08
N LEU A 101 6.85 18.34 -6.06
CA LEU A 101 7.71 19.50 -5.93
C LEU A 101 7.61 20.44 -7.15
N LEU A 102 7.50 19.88 -8.34
CA LEU A 102 7.32 20.65 -9.58
C LEU A 102 5.93 21.30 -9.67
N ARG A 103 4.91 20.67 -9.09
CA ARG A 103 3.54 21.23 -9.06
C ARG A 103 3.41 22.38 -8.05
N LYS A 104 3.91 22.21 -6.84
CA LYS A 104 3.83 23.22 -5.75
C LYS A 104 5.01 23.07 -4.78
N ALA A 105 5.87 24.07 -4.72
CA ALA A 105 6.98 24.13 -3.77
C ALA A 105 6.50 24.70 -2.40
N GLU A 106 5.65 23.98 -1.70
CA GLU A 106 5.27 24.32 -0.32
C GLU A 106 6.27 23.74 0.71
N PRO A 107 6.41 24.32 1.91
CA PRO A 107 7.32 23.81 2.93
C PRO A 107 7.08 22.32 3.28
N VAL A 108 5.83 21.87 3.29
CA VAL A 108 5.46 20.47 3.55
C VAL A 108 5.95 19.56 2.41
N THR A 109 5.82 20.00 1.17
CA THR A 109 6.31 19.27 -0.02
C THR A 109 7.82 19.12 0.00
N ILE A 110 8.55 20.16 0.44
CA ILE A 110 10.02 20.08 0.60
C ILE A 110 10.40 19.03 1.65
N VAL A 111 9.71 19.00 2.80
CA VAL A 111 9.93 17.98 3.84
C VAL A 111 9.62 16.57 3.29
N CYS A 112 8.52 16.41 2.55
CA CYS A 112 8.19 15.15 1.88
C CYS A 112 9.30 14.73 0.90
N CYS A 113 9.87 15.66 0.15
CA CYS A 113 10.96 15.40 -0.81
C CYS A 113 12.23 14.90 -0.10
N VAL A 114 12.61 15.53 1.01
CA VAL A 114 13.76 15.07 1.83
C VAL A 114 13.50 13.67 2.40
N LEU A 115 12.30 13.45 2.95
CA LEU A 115 11.91 12.13 3.48
C LEU A 115 11.84 11.06 2.38
N SER A 116 11.43 11.40 1.16
CA SER A 116 11.40 10.47 0.03
C SER A 116 12.79 9.98 -0.36
N VAL A 117 13.79 10.86 -0.35
CA VAL A 117 15.20 10.47 -0.59
C VAL A 117 15.69 9.53 0.48
N LEU A 118 15.42 9.84 1.76
CA LEU A 118 15.78 8.97 2.89
C LEU A 118 15.06 7.62 2.82
N ALA A 119 13.77 7.61 2.48
CA ALA A 119 12.98 6.39 2.34
C ALA A 119 13.47 5.53 1.16
N ALA A 120 13.76 6.14 0.02
CA ALA A 120 14.32 5.44 -1.14
C ALA A 120 15.70 4.82 -0.82
N ALA A 121 16.59 5.57 -0.16
CA ALA A 121 17.87 5.06 0.30
C ALA A 121 17.71 3.89 1.28
N ALA A 122 16.77 3.98 2.22
CA ALA A 122 16.46 2.92 3.17
C ALA A 122 15.93 1.64 2.48
N LEU A 123 15.07 1.79 1.46
CA LEU A 123 14.57 0.67 0.67
C LEU A 123 15.70 0.00 -0.14
N ILE A 124 16.57 0.78 -0.78
CA ILE A 124 17.72 0.27 -1.53
C ILE A 124 18.70 -0.46 -0.60
N LEU A 125 19.03 0.12 0.55
CA LEU A 125 19.87 -0.53 1.55
C LEU A 125 19.23 -1.84 2.05
N SER A 126 17.92 -1.84 2.33
CA SER A 126 17.19 -3.04 2.71
C SER A 126 17.25 -4.12 1.62
N ALA A 127 17.19 -3.72 0.34
CA ALA A 127 17.34 -4.62 -0.79
C ALA A 127 18.74 -5.24 -0.84
N ILE A 128 19.79 -4.44 -0.66
CA ILE A 128 21.19 -4.90 -0.64
C ILE A 128 21.44 -5.90 0.51
N PHE A 129 20.94 -5.60 1.73
CA PHE A 129 21.07 -6.51 2.87
C PHE A 129 20.38 -7.86 2.59
N ARG A 130 19.21 -7.83 1.95
CA ARG A 130 18.49 -9.06 1.59
C ARG A 130 19.21 -9.88 0.51
N LEU A 131 19.82 -9.24 -0.48
CA LEU A 131 20.67 -9.92 -1.47
C LEU A 131 21.85 -10.63 -0.81
N ARG A 132 22.43 -10.00 0.19
CA ARG A 132 23.51 -10.59 1.00
C ARG A 132 23.02 -11.61 2.04
N ARG A 133 21.73 -11.97 2.04
CA ARG A 133 21.07 -12.85 3.01
C ARG A 133 21.17 -12.37 4.46
N MET A 134 21.49 -11.10 4.67
CA MET A 134 21.50 -10.45 5.98
C MET A 134 20.11 -9.88 6.29
N GLN A 135 19.76 -9.85 7.57
CA GLN A 135 18.52 -9.18 7.99
C GLN A 135 18.78 -7.67 8.09
N PRO A 136 18.00 -6.82 7.41
CA PRO A 136 18.11 -5.39 7.60
C PRO A 136 17.71 -5.02 9.02
N ALA A 137 18.42 -4.06 9.60
CA ALA A 137 18.06 -3.54 10.91
C ALA A 137 16.66 -2.92 10.89
N TRP A 138 15.85 -3.17 11.91
CA TRP A 138 14.46 -2.72 11.98
C TRP A 138 14.31 -1.21 11.84
N TRP A 139 15.24 -0.43 12.39
CA TRP A 139 15.22 1.04 12.33
C TRP A 139 15.44 1.60 10.92
N LEU A 140 16.01 0.80 10.00
CA LEU A 140 16.22 1.22 8.62
C LEU A 140 14.91 1.50 7.87
N GLN A 141 13.79 0.98 8.35
CA GLN A 141 12.48 1.21 7.76
C GLN A 141 11.74 2.42 8.34
N LEU A 142 12.28 3.07 9.39
CA LEU A 142 11.67 4.27 9.99
C LEU A 142 11.46 5.42 8.97
N PRO A 143 12.45 5.74 8.11
CA PRO A 143 12.25 6.79 7.10
C PRO A 143 11.08 6.50 6.16
N VAL A 144 10.82 5.21 5.85
CA VAL A 144 9.71 4.80 4.98
C VAL A 144 8.36 5.10 5.66
N VAL A 145 8.23 4.80 6.95
CA VAL A 145 7.01 5.11 7.72
C VAL A 145 6.79 6.62 7.81
N LEU A 146 7.85 7.36 8.12
CA LEU A 146 7.79 8.82 8.20
C LEU A 146 7.40 9.43 6.84
N PHE A 147 7.97 8.94 5.76
CA PHE A 147 7.58 9.37 4.42
C PHE A 147 6.08 9.15 4.16
N PHE A 148 5.55 7.95 4.38
CA PHE A 148 4.12 7.69 4.16
C PHE A 148 3.23 8.56 5.06
N MET A 149 3.64 8.82 6.30
CA MET A 149 2.91 9.70 7.21
C MET A 149 2.84 11.13 6.67
N PHE A 150 4.00 11.71 6.30
CA PHE A 150 4.05 13.08 5.80
C PHE A 150 3.40 13.20 4.42
N HIS A 151 3.56 12.20 3.55
CA HIS A 151 2.88 12.14 2.26
C HIS A 151 1.35 12.13 2.43
N MET A 152 0.82 11.34 3.36
CA MET A 152 -0.62 11.34 3.67
C MET A 152 -1.09 12.70 4.16
N ILE A 153 -0.33 13.38 5.04
CA ILE A 153 -0.67 14.72 5.54
C ILE A 153 -0.64 15.74 4.40
N SER A 154 0.38 15.68 3.53
CA SER A 154 0.50 16.55 2.36
C SER A 154 -0.68 16.38 1.42
N GLN A 155 -1.01 15.16 1.09
CA GLN A 155 -2.14 14.81 0.23
C GLN A 155 -3.47 15.28 0.84
N TYR A 156 -3.70 15.03 2.13
CA TYR A 156 -4.91 15.46 2.82
C TYR A 156 -5.08 16.99 2.82
N ARG A 157 -4.01 17.75 3.07
CA ARG A 157 -4.05 19.22 3.00
C ARG A 157 -4.42 19.73 1.62
N PHE A 158 -3.92 19.07 0.59
CA PHE A 158 -4.21 19.42 -0.80
C PHE A 158 -5.69 19.15 -1.14
N TRP A 159 -6.19 17.97 -0.78
CA TRP A 159 -7.56 17.56 -1.09
C TRP A 159 -8.62 18.18 -0.17
N SER A 160 -8.25 18.63 1.03
CA SER A 160 -9.20 19.31 1.93
C SER A 160 -9.71 20.64 1.38
N ALA A 161 -9.01 21.23 0.42
CA ALA A 161 -9.43 22.43 -0.29
C ALA A 161 -10.38 22.13 -1.47
N GLU A 162 -10.52 20.87 -1.88
CA GLU A 162 -11.40 20.46 -2.97
C GLU A 162 -12.76 19.97 -2.43
N PRO A 163 -13.89 20.33 -3.09
CA PRO A 163 -15.23 19.93 -2.62
C PRO A 163 -15.48 18.42 -2.69
N GLU A 164 -14.61 17.65 -3.36
CA GLU A 164 -14.76 16.22 -3.61
C GLU A 164 -13.81 15.32 -2.85
N VAL A 165 -13.88 15.32 -1.53
CA VAL A 165 -13.12 14.38 -0.68
C VAL A 165 -13.38 12.90 -1.08
N GLN A 166 -14.56 12.60 -1.59
CA GLN A 166 -14.97 11.26 -1.97
C GLN A 166 -14.13 10.69 -3.13
N ARG A 167 -13.63 11.55 -4.03
CA ARG A 167 -12.74 11.16 -5.13
C ARG A 167 -11.40 10.60 -4.63
N TYR A 168 -10.90 11.14 -3.54
CA TYR A 168 -9.58 10.84 -2.97
C TYR A 168 -9.63 9.85 -1.80
N PHE A 169 -10.84 9.43 -1.39
CA PHE A 169 -11.03 8.55 -0.23
C PHE A 169 -10.21 7.27 -0.29
N PHE A 170 -10.17 6.58 -1.42
CA PHE A 170 -9.40 5.35 -1.58
C PHE A 170 -7.89 5.59 -1.58
N GLN A 171 -7.43 6.74 -2.06
CA GLN A 171 -6.02 7.13 -2.04
C GLN A 171 -5.55 7.43 -0.61
N LEU A 172 -6.39 8.09 0.18
CA LEU A 172 -6.13 8.29 1.62
C LEU A 172 -6.04 6.95 2.36
N LEU A 173 -6.98 6.04 2.11
CA LEU A 173 -6.95 4.71 2.71
C LEU A 173 -5.71 3.92 2.27
N ALA A 174 -5.32 4.01 0.99
CA ALA A 174 -4.10 3.38 0.50
C ALA A 174 -2.87 3.90 1.25
N SER A 175 -2.72 5.21 1.38
CA SER A 175 -1.60 5.84 2.10
C SER A 175 -1.59 5.47 3.58
N LEU A 176 -2.76 5.44 4.22
CA LEU A 176 -2.92 5.01 5.62
C LEU A 176 -2.48 3.55 5.81
N PHE A 177 -2.98 2.63 4.98
CA PHE A 177 -2.63 1.23 5.11
C PHE A 177 -1.18 0.94 4.69
N LEU A 178 -0.60 1.70 3.76
CA LEU A 178 0.84 1.66 3.45
C LEU A 178 1.68 2.04 4.67
N MET A 179 1.33 3.14 5.35
CA MET A 179 1.99 3.56 6.58
C MET A 179 1.87 2.49 7.68
N LEU A 180 0.65 1.97 7.91
CA LEU A 180 0.42 0.91 8.91
C LEU A 180 1.16 -0.38 8.56
N SER A 181 1.21 -0.77 7.29
CA SER A 181 1.95 -1.94 6.84
C SER A 181 3.46 -1.79 7.09
N ALA A 182 4.03 -0.63 6.76
CA ALA A 182 5.42 -0.32 7.04
C ALA A 182 5.72 -0.30 8.55
N TYR A 183 4.84 0.29 9.36
CA TYR A 183 4.95 0.31 10.82
C TYR A 183 4.88 -1.09 11.42
N HIS A 184 3.86 -1.89 11.05
CA HIS A 184 3.74 -3.26 11.55
C HIS A 184 4.89 -4.15 11.08
N ARG A 185 5.50 -3.84 9.93
CA ARG A 185 6.73 -4.49 9.50
C ARG A 185 7.87 -4.26 10.48
N ILE A 186 8.11 -3.00 10.86
CA ILE A 186 9.16 -2.64 11.83
C ILE A 186 8.92 -3.35 13.17
N THR A 187 7.70 -3.28 13.69
CA THR A 187 7.35 -3.86 14.99
C THR A 187 7.42 -5.39 14.99
N THR A 188 7.13 -6.02 13.85
CA THR A 188 7.26 -7.48 13.69
C THR A 188 8.72 -7.90 13.56
N ASP A 189 9.53 -7.16 12.79
CA ASP A 189 10.98 -7.39 12.69
C ASP A 189 11.70 -7.15 14.04
N ALA A 190 11.16 -6.26 14.89
CA ALA A 190 11.59 -6.04 16.26
C ALA A 190 11.04 -7.06 17.30
N GLY A 191 10.24 -8.03 16.86
CA GLY A 191 9.63 -9.06 17.72
C GLY A 191 8.51 -8.58 18.63
N LYS A 192 7.98 -7.34 18.41
CA LYS A 192 6.99 -6.69 19.28
C LYS A 192 5.54 -6.84 18.81
N THR A 193 5.30 -7.25 17.58
CA THR A 193 3.95 -7.30 17.00
C THR A 193 3.66 -8.66 16.38
N GLU A 194 2.41 -9.07 16.44
CA GLU A 194 1.94 -10.32 15.84
C GLU A 194 1.97 -10.24 14.31
N LEU A 195 2.44 -11.31 13.68
CA LEU A 195 2.46 -11.47 12.23
C LEU A 195 1.07 -11.25 11.58
N ARG A 196 0.01 -11.54 12.32
CA ARG A 196 -1.40 -11.31 11.97
C ARG A 196 -1.69 -9.89 11.52
N ARG A 197 -1.29 -8.91 12.36
CA ARG A 197 -1.52 -7.48 12.10
C ARG A 197 -0.77 -7.01 10.85
N TYR A 198 0.46 -7.48 10.70
CA TYR A 198 1.23 -7.19 9.49
C TYR A 198 0.57 -7.78 8.23
N LEU A 199 0.10 -9.03 8.29
CA LEU A 199 -0.57 -9.66 7.15
C LEU A 199 -1.85 -8.92 6.76
N PHE A 200 -2.70 -8.60 7.73
CA PHE A 200 -3.92 -7.83 7.47
C PHE A 200 -3.61 -6.49 6.83
N THR A 201 -2.73 -5.68 7.45
CA THR A 201 -2.43 -4.33 6.96
C THR A 201 -1.72 -4.35 5.61
N SER A 202 -0.84 -5.32 5.34
CA SER A 202 -0.16 -5.43 4.05
C SER A 202 -1.10 -5.85 2.92
N GLN A 203 -2.07 -6.74 3.17
CA GLN A 203 -3.06 -7.14 2.17
C GLN A 203 -4.11 -6.03 1.94
N ALA A 204 -4.56 -5.36 3.01
CA ALA A 204 -5.43 -4.20 2.88
C ALA A 204 -4.75 -3.06 2.10
N ALA A 205 -3.47 -2.78 2.40
CA ALA A 205 -2.68 -1.80 1.64
C ALA A 205 -2.59 -2.17 0.16
N LEU A 206 -2.33 -3.45 -0.17
CA LEU A 206 -2.29 -3.94 -1.54
C LEU A 206 -3.63 -3.73 -2.26
N PHE A 207 -4.74 -4.07 -1.61
CA PHE A 207 -6.09 -3.87 -2.16
C PHE A 207 -6.35 -2.39 -2.47
N PHE A 208 -6.09 -1.50 -1.51
CA PHE A 208 -6.30 -0.07 -1.71
C PHE A 208 -5.33 0.54 -2.72
N CYS A 209 -4.09 0.05 -2.83
CA CYS A 209 -3.17 0.44 -3.90
C CYS A 209 -3.75 0.12 -5.28
N CYS A 210 -4.36 -1.06 -5.45
CA CYS A 210 -5.02 -1.41 -6.71
C CYS A 210 -6.18 -0.44 -7.04
N LEU A 211 -7.03 -0.11 -6.04
CA LEU A 211 -8.13 0.85 -6.24
C LEU A 211 -7.63 2.26 -6.56
N SER A 212 -6.47 2.63 -6.05
CA SER A 212 -5.88 3.96 -6.19
C SER A 212 -5.04 4.13 -7.46
N CYS A 213 -4.90 3.09 -8.29
CA CYS A 213 -4.20 3.15 -9.58
C CYS A 213 -4.92 3.99 -10.63
N VAL A 214 -6.12 4.52 -10.35
CA VAL A 214 -6.84 5.48 -11.21
C VAL A 214 -6.71 6.86 -10.59
N GLY A 215 -6.06 7.79 -11.30
CA GLY A 215 -5.89 9.16 -10.85
C GLY A 215 -4.45 9.66 -11.02
N ASP A 216 -4.15 10.80 -10.43
CA ASP A 216 -2.90 11.52 -10.66
C ASP A 216 -1.63 10.80 -10.17
N SER A 217 -1.75 9.97 -9.12
CA SER A 217 -0.58 9.28 -8.51
C SER A 217 -0.56 7.77 -8.79
N HIS A 218 -1.04 7.34 -9.97
CA HIS A 218 -1.14 5.91 -10.32
C HIS A 218 0.18 5.15 -10.24
N LEU A 219 1.28 5.73 -10.71
CA LEU A 219 2.61 5.11 -10.68
C LEU A 219 3.09 4.84 -9.25
N PHE A 220 2.81 5.75 -8.32
CA PHE A 220 3.15 5.60 -6.92
C PHE A 220 2.45 4.37 -6.30
N TYR A 221 1.14 4.26 -6.47
CA TYR A 221 0.38 3.16 -5.89
C TYR A 221 0.70 1.82 -6.55
N LEU A 222 0.97 1.80 -7.86
CA LEU A 222 1.48 0.60 -8.55
C LEU A 222 2.83 0.15 -8.00
N ALA A 223 3.77 1.09 -7.82
CA ALA A 223 5.09 0.80 -7.28
C ALA A 223 5.02 0.28 -5.84
N CYS A 224 4.20 0.91 -4.99
CA CYS A 224 3.97 0.46 -3.62
C CYS A 224 3.25 -0.90 -3.56
N GLY A 225 2.29 -1.16 -4.44
CA GLY A 225 1.63 -2.46 -4.57
C GLY A 225 2.60 -3.58 -4.96
N ALA A 226 3.46 -3.33 -5.94
CA ALA A 226 4.51 -4.26 -6.34
C ALA A 226 5.49 -4.55 -5.18
N TRP A 227 5.86 -3.52 -4.41
CA TRP A 227 6.68 -3.68 -3.22
C TRP A 227 6.02 -4.57 -2.17
N LEU A 228 4.74 -4.35 -1.85
CA LEU A 228 3.99 -5.16 -0.88
C LEU A 228 3.89 -6.63 -1.30
N LEU A 229 3.66 -6.90 -2.59
CA LEU A 229 3.59 -8.27 -3.13
C LEU A 229 4.89 -9.04 -2.96
N THR A 230 6.01 -8.36 -3.14
CA THR A 230 7.34 -8.99 -3.13
C THR A 230 7.97 -9.05 -1.75
N GLN A 231 7.41 -8.39 -0.73
CA GLN A 231 7.95 -8.38 0.62
C GLN A 231 7.94 -9.78 1.24
N PRO A 232 9.11 -10.30 1.72
CA PRO A 232 9.14 -11.52 2.49
C PRO A 232 8.45 -11.32 3.83
N LEU A 233 7.84 -12.38 4.35
CA LEU A 233 7.31 -12.35 5.72
C LEU A 233 8.45 -12.19 6.72
N PRO A 234 8.23 -11.42 7.79
CA PRO A 234 9.16 -11.36 8.90
C PRO A 234 9.39 -12.77 9.46
N ARG A 235 10.63 -13.11 9.75
CA ARG A 235 10.93 -14.38 10.46
C ARG A 235 10.55 -14.19 11.92
N ARG A 236 9.77 -15.12 12.49
CA ARG A 236 9.66 -15.21 13.95
C ARG A 236 11.07 -15.37 14.52
N VAL A 237 11.48 -14.44 15.36
CA VAL A 237 12.60 -14.69 16.26
C VAL A 237 12.07 -15.75 17.23
N GLN A 238 12.53 -16.98 17.09
CA GLN A 238 12.30 -18.01 18.10
C GLN A 238 13.05 -17.53 19.35
N SER A 239 12.28 -17.01 20.31
CA SER A 239 12.73 -16.76 21.67
C SER A 239 12.85 -18.07 22.44
#